data_e538763b36989bb2e5e8f5e18a64438f
#
_entry.id   e538763b36989bb2e5e8f5e18a64438f
#
_cell.length_a   1.000
_cell.length_b   1.000
_cell.length_c   1.000
_cell.angle_alpha   90.00
_cell.angle_beta   90.00
_cell.angle_gamma   90.00
#
_symmetry.space_group_name_H-M   'P 1'
#
loop_
_entity.id
_entity.type
_entity.pdbx_description
1 polymer ?
#
loop_
_entity_poly.entity_id
_entity_poly.type
_entity_poly.pdbx_seq_one_letter_code
_entity_poly.pdbx_strand_id
1 'polypeptide(L)'
;RIRKKARYVDERKCTGCGLCWLKCPVKRIPSEFDAFLGTRTAIYTPFPQAVPNVPVIDRENCLFFKRGTCRICEKVCPTKAISYEQEDEIIEEMVGAVVLATGYDVMDADEFGELGGGRFKDVITGLQFERILSSSGPTSGKILRPSDKKEVETVVFISCVGSRERYKGIEYCSKICCMYVAKHAMLFKHKNPKGKAYVFYMDIRAGGKGYEEFVRRAIEEEGVIYLRGRVSRIYERDGKLVVRGADSLSGTQVEIPADLVVLATAIRPKEGAESIAQKFHVSYDSHGFMNELHPKLRPVETATAGVFLAGVCQAPKDIPDSVAQASAAASKVLALFSSDELEREPTVAIVDESTCVGCFACESVCPFGAIERKEVRDRAGNVIKVVSHVNPGLCQGCGACVVACRSQCIDIEGYRSEEVFAEIMAL
;
A
#
# COMPACT_ATOMS: atom_id res chain seq x y z
N ARG A 1 -6.79 -4.39 -18.84
CA ARG A 1 -7.78 -3.28 -18.91
C ARG A 1 -7.61 -2.35 -17.75
N ILE A 2 -7.42 -1.05 -18.02
CA ILE A 2 -7.22 0.00 -17.04
C ILE A 2 -8.37 1.01 -17.18
N ARG A 3 -9.05 1.33 -16.09
CA ARG A 3 -10.04 2.40 -16.06
C ARG A 3 -9.34 3.72 -15.74
N LYS A 4 -9.15 4.57 -16.75
CA LYS A 4 -8.68 5.94 -16.58
C LYS A 4 -9.86 6.81 -16.18
N LYS A 5 -9.89 7.26 -14.93
CA LYS A 5 -10.96 8.12 -14.43
C LYS A 5 -10.91 9.51 -15.10
N ALA A 6 -12.08 10.03 -15.44
CA ALA A 6 -12.23 11.38 -15.97
C ALA A 6 -11.70 12.42 -14.98
N ARG A 7 -10.82 13.31 -15.42
CA ARG A 7 -10.35 14.47 -14.65
C ARG A 7 -11.27 15.67 -14.79
N TYR A 8 -12.10 15.68 -15.84
CA TYR A 8 -12.90 16.82 -16.28
C TYR A 8 -12.07 18.05 -16.67
N VAL A 9 -10.78 17.82 -16.94
CA VAL A 9 -9.80 18.79 -17.42
C VAL A 9 -8.98 18.14 -18.54
N ASP A 10 -8.94 18.80 -19.67
CA ASP A 10 -8.13 18.36 -20.82
C ASP A 10 -6.63 18.59 -20.51
N GLU A 11 -5.90 17.49 -20.36
CA GLU A 11 -4.48 17.51 -20.00
C GLU A 11 -3.61 18.21 -21.05
N ARG A 12 -4.01 18.17 -22.33
CA ARG A 12 -3.26 18.77 -23.44
C ARG A 12 -3.44 20.27 -23.53
N LYS A 13 -4.57 20.79 -23.05
CA LYS A 13 -4.88 22.23 -23.05
C LYS A 13 -4.52 22.91 -21.74
N CYS A 14 -4.42 22.18 -20.65
CA CYS A 14 -4.18 22.75 -19.33
C CYS A 14 -2.72 23.19 -19.17
N THR A 15 -2.50 24.45 -18.76
CA THR A 15 -1.17 25.00 -18.46
C THR A 15 -0.78 24.95 -17.00
N GLY A 16 -1.64 24.40 -16.12
CA GLY A 16 -1.39 24.39 -14.66
C GLY A 16 -1.44 25.74 -13.96
N CYS A 17 -2.03 26.77 -14.57
CA CYS A 17 -1.99 28.15 -14.08
C CYS A 17 -2.74 28.40 -12.74
N GLY A 18 -3.58 27.49 -12.27
CA GLY A 18 -4.25 27.58 -10.97
C GLY A 18 -5.49 28.44 -10.86
N LEU A 19 -5.86 29.21 -11.87
CA LEU A 19 -7.01 30.12 -11.81
C LEU A 19 -8.31 29.41 -11.45
N CYS A 20 -8.49 28.17 -11.89
CA CYS A 20 -9.69 27.38 -11.65
C CYS A 20 -9.90 27.05 -10.17
N TRP A 21 -8.88 26.63 -9.43
CA TRP A 21 -9.01 26.33 -8.00
C TRP A 21 -9.02 27.59 -7.15
N LEU A 22 -8.29 28.65 -7.52
CA LEU A 22 -8.33 29.93 -6.83
C LEU A 22 -9.73 30.55 -6.81
N LYS A 23 -10.48 30.42 -7.89
CA LYS A 23 -11.84 30.97 -8.07
C LYS A 23 -12.95 29.98 -7.70
N CYS A 24 -12.64 28.74 -7.37
CA CYS A 24 -13.65 27.77 -6.95
C CYS A 24 -14.36 28.21 -5.66
N PRO A 25 -15.71 28.24 -5.62
CA PRO A 25 -16.45 28.65 -4.43
C PRO A 25 -16.47 27.58 -3.33
N VAL A 26 -16.22 26.32 -3.67
CA VAL A 26 -16.17 25.21 -2.70
C VAL A 26 -14.73 25.07 -2.19
N LYS A 27 -14.48 25.51 -0.93
CA LYS A 27 -13.12 25.65 -0.38
C LYS A 27 -12.87 24.90 0.94
N ARG A 28 -13.84 24.10 1.40
CA ARG A 28 -13.75 23.47 2.73
C ARG A 28 -13.85 21.94 2.67
N ILE A 29 -13.35 21.36 1.58
CA ILE A 29 -13.26 19.91 1.46
C ILE A 29 -11.98 19.49 2.18
N PRO A 30 -12.02 18.53 3.11
CA PRO A 30 -10.80 18.00 3.73
C PRO A 30 -9.81 17.53 2.67
N SER A 31 -8.53 17.91 2.82
CA SER A 31 -7.46 17.57 1.89
C SER A 31 -6.88 16.18 2.23
N GLU A 32 -7.02 15.23 1.35
CA GLU A 32 -6.47 13.89 1.49
C GLU A 32 -4.93 13.94 1.55
N PHE A 33 -4.33 14.83 0.76
CA PHE A 33 -2.86 15.02 0.75
C PHE A 33 -2.32 15.54 2.09
N ASP A 34 -3.11 16.32 2.82
CA ASP A 34 -2.76 16.81 4.16
C ASP A 34 -3.26 15.89 5.28
N ALA A 35 -3.59 14.64 4.95
CA ALA A 35 -4.17 13.68 5.88
C ALA A 35 -5.36 14.27 6.66
N PHE A 36 -6.22 15.00 5.93
CA PHE A 36 -7.45 15.67 6.39
C PHE A 36 -7.26 16.84 7.38
N LEU A 37 -6.02 17.25 7.67
CA LEU A 37 -5.75 18.46 8.49
C LEU A 37 -5.94 19.77 7.74
N GLY A 38 -5.73 19.77 6.44
CA GLY A 38 -5.92 20.89 5.54
C GLY A 38 -7.25 20.81 4.81
N THR A 39 -7.54 21.83 4.00
CA THR A 39 -8.72 21.86 3.12
C THR A 39 -8.32 22.14 1.68
N ARG A 40 -9.09 21.59 0.76
CA ARG A 40 -8.97 21.81 -0.68
C ARG A 40 -10.27 22.30 -1.31
N THR A 41 -10.19 22.69 -2.56
CA THR A 41 -11.34 23.08 -3.38
C THR A 41 -11.89 21.87 -4.15
N ALA A 42 -13.08 22.01 -4.74
CA ALA A 42 -13.67 20.93 -5.56
C ALA A 42 -12.95 20.72 -6.90
N ILE A 43 -12.18 21.69 -7.39
CA ILE A 43 -11.21 21.50 -8.45
C ILE A 43 -9.83 21.75 -7.88
N TYR A 44 -8.95 20.79 -7.93
CA TYR A 44 -7.67 20.83 -7.21
C TYR A 44 -6.60 20.00 -7.91
N THR A 45 -5.34 20.30 -7.63
CA THR A 45 -4.22 19.41 -7.97
C THR A 45 -4.01 18.44 -6.81
N PRO A 46 -3.89 17.13 -7.06
CA PRO A 46 -3.80 16.12 -5.99
C PRO A 46 -2.67 16.40 -4.97
N PHE A 47 -1.54 16.90 -5.45
CA PHE A 47 -0.41 17.37 -4.61
C PHE A 47 0.45 18.36 -5.40
N PRO A 48 1.23 19.23 -4.72
CA PRO A 48 1.96 20.33 -5.39
C PRO A 48 2.95 19.90 -6.48
N GLN A 49 3.55 18.72 -6.35
CA GLN A 49 4.55 18.17 -7.28
C GLN A 49 3.96 17.19 -8.30
N ALA A 50 2.65 17.17 -8.48
CA ALA A 50 1.99 16.26 -9.41
C ALA A 50 2.49 16.42 -10.84
N VAL A 51 2.75 15.30 -11.52
CA VAL A 51 3.11 15.25 -12.95
C VAL A 51 2.09 14.33 -13.65
N PRO A 52 1.31 14.86 -14.59
CA PRO A 52 1.25 16.27 -15.01
C PRO A 52 0.63 17.17 -13.93
N ASN A 53 1.02 18.46 -13.89
CA ASN A 53 0.44 19.46 -12.99
C ASN A 53 -0.92 19.93 -13.53
N VAL A 54 -1.85 19.00 -13.62
CA VAL A 54 -3.21 19.21 -14.15
C VAL A 54 -4.20 18.94 -13.02
N PRO A 55 -5.15 19.87 -12.76
CA PRO A 55 -6.15 19.67 -11.74
C PRO A 55 -7.15 18.56 -12.10
N VAL A 56 -7.86 18.10 -11.10
CA VAL A 56 -9.00 17.19 -11.22
C VAL A 56 -10.23 17.83 -10.57
N ILE A 57 -11.41 17.58 -11.10
CA ILE A 57 -12.66 17.99 -10.48
C ILE A 57 -13.21 16.83 -9.65
N ASP A 58 -13.39 17.07 -8.36
CA ASP A 58 -14.08 16.19 -7.44
C ASP A 58 -15.59 16.24 -7.75
N ARG A 59 -16.07 15.23 -8.45
CA ARG A 59 -17.47 15.13 -8.89
C ARG A 59 -18.44 15.16 -7.72
N GLU A 60 -18.08 14.55 -6.61
CA GLU A 60 -18.95 14.43 -5.42
C GLU A 60 -19.14 15.76 -4.71
N ASN A 61 -18.18 16.67 -4.78
CA ASN A 61 -18.22 17.95 -4.09
C ASN A 61 -18.40 19.15 -5.02
N CYS A 62 -18.36 18.96 -6.34
CA CYS A 62 -18.53 20.03 -7.32
C CYS A 62 -20.00 20.46 -7.44
N LEU A 63 -20.27 21.75 -7.32
CA LEU A 63 -21.64 22.31 -7.44
C LEU A 63 -22.24 22.09 -8.84
N PHE A 64 -21.43 22.03 -9.90
CA PHE A 64 -21.94 21.72 -11.22
C PHE A 64 -22.52 20.30 -11.27
N PHE A 65 -21.77 19.30 -10.81
CA PHE A 65 -22.24 17.92 -10.82
C PHE A 65 -23.37 17.65 -9.82
N LYS A 66 -23.41 18.38 -8.69
CA LYS A 66 -24.48 18.25 -7.71
C LYS A 66 -25.77 18.95 -8.09
N ARG A 67 -25.69 20.11 -8.71
CA ARG A 67 -26.84 21.02 -8.87
C ARG A 67 -26.98 21.62 -10.28
N GLY A 68 -26.05 21.39 -11.19
CA GLY A 68 -26.04 21.98 -12.55
C GLY A 68 -25.75 23.49 -12.60
N THR A 69 -25.39 24.13 -11.48
CA THR A 69 -25.49 25.61 -11.37
C THR A 69 -24.17 26.35 -11.44
N CYS A 70 -23.00 25.68 -11.32
CA CYS A 70 -21.71 26.36 -11.25
C CYS A 70 -20.81 25.97 -12.45
N ARG A 71 -20.30 26.99 -13.17
CA ARG A 71 -19.32 26.85 -14.27
C ARG A 71 -18.18 27.86 -14.15
N ILE A 72 -17.81 28.28 -12.92
CA ILE A 72 -16.81 29.33 -12.70
C ILE A 72 -15.45 28.91 -13.22
N CYS A 73 -14.98 27.66 -12.92
CA CYS A 73 -13.68 27.18 -13.38
C CYS A 73 -13.57 27.14 -14.91
N GLU A 74 -14.64 26.84 -15.62
CA GLU A 74 -14.69 26.88 -17.08
C GLU A 74 -14.58 28.33 -17.61
N LYS A 75 -15.32 29.26 -17.02
CA LYS A 75 -15.34 30.69 -17.42
C LYS A 75 -13.99 31.36 -17.22
N VAL A 76 -13.26 31.01 -16.17
CA VAL A 76 -11.94 31.61 -15.85
C VAL A 76 -10.76 30.92 -16.50
N CYS A 77 -10.97 29.78 -17.17
CA CYS A 77 -9.92 29.02 -17.81
C CYS A 77 -9.50 29.66 -19.14
N PRO A 78 -8.28 30.22 -19.27
CA PRO A 78 -7.86 30.93 -20.47
C PRO A 78 -7.70 29.98 -21.67
N THR A 79 -7.38 28.71 -21.42
CA THR A 79 -7.16 27.70 -22.46
C THR A 79 -8.39 26.84 -22.74
N LYS A 80 -9.51 27.10 -22.05
CA LYS A 80 -10.76 26.33 -22.18
C LYS A 80 -10.53 24.83 -21.99
N ALA A 81 -9.69 24.46 -21.01
CA ALA A 81 -9.34 23.07 -20.72
C ALA A 81 -10.42 22.32 -19.91
N ILE A 82 -11.42 23.00 -19.37
CA ILE A 82 -12.46 22.34 -18.56
C ILE A 82 -13.51 21.70 -19.46
N SER A 83 -13.81 20.41 -19.20
CA SER A 83 -14.84 19.63 -19.91
C SER A 83 -15.62 18.78 -18.90
N TYR A 84 -16.87 19.15 -18.63
CA TYR A 84 -17.73 18.39 -17.74
C TYR A 84 -18.33 17.12 -18.37
N GLU A 85 -18.22 16.99 -19.68
CA GLU A 85 -18.74 15.88 -20.48
C GLU A 85 -17.73 14.73 -20.62
N GLN A 86 -16.53 14.89 -20.06
CA GLN A 86 -15.52 13.87 -20.09
C GLN A 86 -15.99 12.62 -19.31
N GLU A 87 -15.84 11.46 -19.91
CA GLU A 87 -16.16 10.18 -19.31
C GLU A 87 -14.90 9.37 -18.96
N ASP A 88 -15.08 8.34 -18.14
CA ASP A 88 -14.02 7.38 -17.86
C ASP A 88 -13.65 6.60 -19.13
N GLU A 89 -12.39 6.41 -19.36
CA GLU A 89 -11.85 5.68 -20.50
C GLU A 89 -11.36 4.30 -20.07
N ILE A 90 -11.70 3.26 -20.81
CA ILE A 90 -11.13 1.92 -20.63
C ILE A 90 -9.97 1.77 -21.63
N ILE A 91 -8.78 1.62 -21.10
CA ILE A 91 -7.55 1.43 -21.87
C ILE A 91 -7.15 -0.04 -21.77
N GLU A 92 -6.82 -0.64 -22.91
CA GLU A 92 -6.24 -1.99 -22.98
C GLU A 92 -4.78 -1.87 -23.39
N GLU A 93 -3.91 -2.41 -22.56
CA GLU A 93 -2.47 -2.43 -22.81
C GLU A 93 -1.99 -3.88 -22.77
N MET A 94 -1.25 -4.27 -23.82
CA MET A 94 -0.51 -5.51 -23.85
C MET A 94 0.86 -5.29 -23.23
N VAL A 95 1.15 -5.98 -22.16
CA VAL A 95 2.40 -5.83 -21.40
C VAL A 95 3.10 -7.17 -21.24
N GLY A 96 4.42 -7.19 -21.24
CA GLY A 96 5.21 -8.40 -21.04
C GLY A 96 5.42 -8.76 -19.58
N ALA A 97 5.28 -7.79 -18.66
CA ALA A 97 5.40 -8.01 -17.22
C ALA A 97 4.56 -7.00 -16.44
N VAL A 98 4.24 -7.35 -15.18
CA VAL A 98 3.52 -6.50 -14.24
C VAL A 98 4.31 -6.40 -12.94
N VAL A 99 4.53 -5.19 -12.43
CA VAL A 99 5.09 -4.96 -11.10
C VAL A 99 4.00 -4.40 -10.20
N LEU A 100 3.63 -5.15 -9.17
CA LEU A 100 2.66 -4.73 -8.17
C LEU A 100 3.35 -3.94 -7.07
N ALA A 101 2.94 -2.68 -6.89
CA ALA A 101 3.52 -1.74 -5.93
C ALA A 101 2.40 -0.89 -5.30
N THR A 102 1.37 -1.54 -4.75
CA THR A 102 0.14 -0.91 -4.27
C THR A 102 0.32 -0.05 -3.03
N GLY A 103 1.45 -0.17 -2.33
CA GLY A 103 1.72 0.60 -1.12
C GLY A 103 0.93 0.09 0.10
N TYR A 104 0.55 1.02 0.99
CA TYR A 104 -0.11 0.71 2.27
C TYR A 104 -1.09 1.81 2.68
N ASP A 105 -1.93 1.50 3.65
CA ASP A 105 -2.74 2.45 4.40
C ASP A 105 -2.30 2.51 5.85
N VAL A 106 -2.56 3.65 6.50
CA VAL A 106 -2.30 3.87 7.92
C VAL A 106 -3.58 3.57 8.69
N MET A 107 -3.49 2.89 9.83
CA MET A 107 -4.64 2.68 10.72
C MET A 107 -5.17 4.02 11.24
N ASP A 108 -6.48 4.14 11.32
CA ASP A 108 -7.12 5.36 11.80
C ASP A 108 -6.90 5.55 13.30
N ALA A 109 -6.61 6.79 13.69
CA ALA A 109 -6.45 7.14 15.10
C ALA A 109 -7.71 6.90 15.91
N ASP A 110 -8.88 6.99 15.29
CA ASP A 110 -10.21 6.83 15.90
C ASP A 110 -10.44 5.41 16.44
N GLU A 111 -9.71 4.41 15.92
CA GLU A 111 -9.73 3.05 16.45
C GLU A 111 -9.16 2.94 17.88
N PHE A 112 -8.42 3.96 18.34
CA PHE A 112 -7.74 4.00 19.63
C PHE A 112 -8.28 5.11 20.52
N GLY A 113 -9.57 5.04 20.85
CA GLY A 113 -10.26 6.04 21.67
C GLY A 113 -9.67 6.25 23.06
N GLU A 114 -9.06 5.21 23.67
CA GLU A 114 -8.32 5.30 24.92
C GLU A 114 -7.09 6.21 24.81
N LEU A 115 -6.50 6.30 23.61
CA LEU A 115 -5.41 7.20 23.29
C LEU A 115 -5.90 8.56 22.75
N GLY A 116 -7.21 8.81 22.82
CA GLY A 116 -7.80 10.09 22.45
C GLY A 116 -7.97 10.33 20.95
N GLY A 117 -7.69 9.33 20.12
CA GLY A 117 -7.92 9.38 18.67
C GLY A 117 -9.38 9.68 18.37
N GLY A 118 -9.64 10.55 17.39
CA GLY A 118 -10.98 11.03 17.03
C GLY A 118 -11.68 11.89 18.06
N ARG A 119 -11.27 11.82 19.34
CA ARG A 119 -11.85 12.55 20.46
C ARG A 119 -11.23 13.93 20.66
N PHE A 120 -9.90 14.00 20.62
CA PHE A 120 -9.16 15.23 20.85
C PHE A 120 -8.51 15.70 19.55
N LYS A 121 -8.73 16.96 19.19
CA LYS A 121 -8.16 17.55 17.94
C LYS A 121 -6.63 17.59 17.95
N ASP A 122 -6.02 17.67 19.12
CA ASP A 122 -4.58 17.74 19.31
C ASP A 122 -3.95 16.35 19.55
N VAL A 123 -4.70 15.28 19.26
CA VAL A 123 -4.19 13.90 19.09
C VAL A 123 -4.24 13.57 17.61
N ILE A 124 -3.07 13.41 17.00
CA ILE A 124 -2.91 13.25 15.54
C ILE A 124 -2.05 12.03 15.21
N THR A 125 -2.10 11.57 13.97
CA THR A 125 -1.23 10.48 13.49
C THR A 125 0.16 10.98 13.11
N GLY A 126 1.13 10.06 12.99
CA GLY A 126 2.47 10.36 12.48
C GLY A 126 2.44 10.98 11.08
N LEU A 127 1.56 10.50 10.20
CA LEU A 127 1.39 11.08 8.86
C LEU A 127 0.86 12.52 8.91
N GLN A 128 -0.07 12.83 9.79
CA GLN A 128 -0.56 14.18 10.02
C GLN A 128 0.54 15.11 10.55
N PHE A 129 1.37 14.61 11.46
CA PHE A 129 2.50 15.39 11.97
C PHE A 129 3.55 15.65 10.87
N GLU A 130 3.82 14.69 10.00
CA GLU A 130 4.68 14.88 8.82
C GLU A 130 4.15 16.02 7.93
N ARG A 131 2.84 16.10 7.74
CA ARG A 131 2.22 17.19 6.96
C ARG A 131 2.33 18.55 7.65
N ILE A 132 2.23 18.60 8.98
CA ILE A 132 2.47 19.83 9.74
C ILE A 132 3.93 20.30 9.60
N LEU A 133 4.89 19.39 9.57
CA LEU A 133 6.31 19.72 9.43
C LEU A 133 6.68 20.25 8.03
N SER A 134 5.93 19.85 7.01
CA SER A 134 6.21 20.21 5.62
C SER A 134 5.88 21.66 5.31
N SER A 135 6.75 22.34 4.53
CA SER A 135 6.52 23.69 4.03
C SER A 135 5.27 23.80 3.13
N SER A 136 4.91 22.71 2.44
CA SER A 136 3.70 22.61 1.63
C SER A 136 2.48 22.12 2.41
N GLY A 137 2.60 21.90 3.71
CA GLY A 137 1.53 21.42 4.57
C GLY A 137 0.59 22.53 5.05
N PRO A 138 -0.45 22.17 5.81
CA PRO A 138 -1.55 23.06 6.18
C PRO A 138 -1.14 24.23 7.08
N THR A 139 0.03 24.16 7.70
CA THR A 139 0.59 25.20 8.57
C THR A 139 1.87 25.83 8.02
N SER A 140 2.21 25.55 6.75
CA SER A 140 3.45 26.03 6.10
C SER A 140 4.72 25.70 6.90
N GLY A 141 4.74 24.51 7.50
CA GLY A 141 5.85 23.99 8.27
C GLY A 141 5.97 24.50 9.71
N LYS A 142 5.03 25.30 10.21
CA LYS A 142 4.96 25.71 11.62
C LYS A 142 4.26 24.61 12.43
N ILE A 143 4.83 24.24 13.57
CA ILE A 143 4.24 23.22 14.45
C ILE A 143 3.19 23.89 15.35
N LEU A 144 1.95 23.84 14.89
CA LEU A 144 0.81 24.45 15.56
C LEU A 144 -0.23 23.40 15.96
N ARG A 145 -0.84 23.58 17.11
CA ARG A 145 -1.96 22.77 17.58
C ARG A 145 -3.13 22.82 16.57
N PRO A 146 -3.69 21.69 16.16
CA PRO A 146 -4.87 21.67 15.31
C PRO A 146 -6.07 22.42 15.88
N SER A 147 -6.28 22.37 17.21
CA SER A 147 -7.43 22.91 17.90
C SER A 147 -7.52 24.45 17.85
N ASP A 148 -6.45 25.16 18.20
CA ASP A 148 -6.42 26.60 18.44
C ASP A 148 -5.30 27.36 17.72
N LYS A 149 -4.47 26.66 16.94
CA LYS A 149 -3.34 27.19 16.17
C LYS A 149 -2.22 27.82 17.02
N LYS A 150 -2.16 27.50 18.31
CA LYS A 150 -1.05 27.91 19.15
C LYS A 150 0.19 27.05 18.90
N GLU A 151 1.35 27.58 19.25
CA GLU A 151 2.62 26.86 19.17
C GLU A 151 2.65 25.70 20.16
N VAL A 152 3.34 24.64 19.79
CA VAL A 152 3.50 23.42 20.60
C VAL A 152 4.80 23.52 21.40
N GLU A 153 4.70 23.52 22.74
CA GLU A 153 5.84 23.47 23.65
C GLU A 153 6.19 22.04 24.05
N THR A 154 5.18 21.19 24.25
CA THR A 154 5.38 19.80 24.64
C THR A 154 4.67 18.87 23.67
N VAL A 155 5.43 17.99 23.04
CA VAL A 155 4.89 16.92 22.18
C VAL A 155 5.20 15.55 22.77
N VAL A 156 4.21 14.64 22.69
CA VAL A 156 4.37 13.24 23.09
C VAL A 156 4.11 12.34 21.91
N PHE A 157 5.10 11.54 21.53
CA PHE A 157 5.00 10.51 20.51
C PHE A 157 4.70 9.15 21.17
N ILE A 158 3.75 8.42 20.64
CA ILE A 158 3.40 7.10 21.13
C ILE A 158 3.65 6.09 20.01
N SER A 159 4.68 5.26 20.19
CA SER A 159 5.07 4.24 19.22
C SER A 159 4.18 2.99 19.31
N CYS A 160 4.14 2.21 18.21
CA CYS A 160 3.45 0.93 18.13
C CYS A 160 1.93 0.99 18.36
N VAL A 161 1.28 2.12 18.07
CA VAL A 161 -0.19 2.21 18.19
C VAL A 161 -0.84 1.29 17.15
N GLY A 162 -1.51 0.24 17.62
CA GLY A 162 -2.11 -0.79 16.77
C GLY A 162 -1.13 -1.80 16.16
N SER A 163 0.20 -1.59 16.28
CA SER A 163 1.21 -2.58 15.87
C SER A 163 1.57 -3.49 17.02
N ARG A 164 1.87 -4.77 16.74
CA ARG A 164 2.25 -5.76 17.76
C ARG A 164 1.15 -5.90 18.82
N GLU A 165 -0.08 -5.81 18.40
CA GLU A 165 -1.29 -5.81 19.23
C GLU A 165 -2.28 -6.86 18.72
N ARG A 166 -2.52 -7.86 19.54
CA ARG A 166 -3.29 -9.05 19.14
C ARG A 166 -4.79 -8.84 19.10
N TYR A 167 -5.32 -7.93 19.93
CA TYR A 167 -6.76 -7.83 20.12
C TYR A 167 -7.43 -6.71 19.32
N LYS A 168 -6.81 -5.52 19.28
CA LYS A 168 -7.36 -4.35 18.58
C LYS A 168 -6.58 -3.94 17.34
N GLY A 169 -5.38 -4.46 17.17
CA GLY A 169 -4.47 -4.06 16.11
C GLY A 169 -4.04 -5.22 15.24
N ILE A 170 -2.80 -5.16 14.85
CA ILE A 170 -2.13 -6.16 14.02
C ILE A 170 -0.97 -6.80 14.78
N GLU A 171 -0.76 -8.11 14.57
CA GLU A 171 0.28 -8.86 15.31
C GLU A 171 1.71 -8.48 14.88
N TYR A 172 1.89 -8.02 13.66
CA TYR A 172 3.21 -7.68 13.12
C TYR A 172 3.67 -6.26 13.50
N CYS A 173 4.97 -6.01 13.34
CA CYS A 173 5.57 -4.70 13.49
C CYS A 173 5.49 -3.93 12.16
N SER A 174 5.06 -2.67 12.22
CA SER A 174 5.04 -1.76 11.06
C SER A 174 6.43 -1.32 10.58
N LYS A 175 7.51 -1.74 11.25
CA LYS A 175 8.93 -1.52 10.92
C LYS A 175 9.38 -0.06 10.92
N ILE A 176 8.62 0.85 10.33
CA ILE A 176 9.06 2.24 10.03
C ILE A 176 8.87 3.23 11.19
N CYS A 177 8.01 2.91 12.17
CA CYS A 177 7.59 3.91 13.16
C CYS A 177 8.72 4.39 14.09
N CYS A 178 9.64 3.53 14.53
CA CYS A 178 10.75 3.94 15.38
C CYS A 178 11.62 5.02 14.71
N MET A 179 11.87 4.88 13.42
CA MET A 179 12.72 5.80 12.66
C MET A 179 12.03 7.11 12.33
N TYR A 180 10.77 7.08 11.88
CA TYR A 180 10.08 8.34 11.60
C TYR A 180 9.72 9.11 12.87
N VAL A 181 9.46 8.45 14.00
CA VAL A 181 9.25 9.11 15.29
C VAL A 181 10.54 9.80 15.74
N ALA A 182 11.70 9.15 15.66
CA ALA A 182 13.00 9.78 15.93
C ALA A 182 13.20 11.02 15.07
N LYS A 183 12.97 10.91 13.75
CA LYS A 183 13.04 12.05 12.82
C LYS A 183 12.09 13.18 13.21
N HIS A 184 10.84 12.87 13.53
CA HIS A 184 9.84 13.86 13.92
C HIS A 184 10.23 14.59 15.20
N ALA A 185 10.70 13.85 16.21
CA ALA A 185 11.13 14.41 17.49
C ALA A 185 12.35 15.34 17.30
N MET A 186 13.34 14.94 16.51
CA MET A 186 14.49 15.78 16.16
C MET A 186 14.07 17.06 15.42
N LEU A 187 13.20 16.93 14.39
CA LEU A 187 12.71 18.10 13.65
C LEU A 187 11.88 19.04 14.52
N PHE A 188 11.13 18.50 15.48
CA PHE A 188 10.46 19.32 16.49
C PHE A 188 11.48 20.10 17.32
N LYS A 189 12.52 19.45 17.83
CA LYS A 189 13.60 20.08 18.63
C LYS A 189 14.36 21.14 17.82
N HIS A 190 14.65 20.90 16.54
CA HIS A 190 15.29 21.89 15.66
C HIS A 190 14.43 23.15 15.48
N LYS A 191 13.09 22.99 15.35
CA LYS A 191 12.17 24.12 15.20
C LYS A 191 11.82 24.79 16.52
N ASN A 192 11.82 24.05 17.62
CA ASN A 192 11.59 24.54 18.97
C ASN A 192 12.64 23.96 19.95
N PRO A 193 13.86 24.57 20.04
CA PRO A 193 14.93 24.06 20.90
C PRO A 193 14.57 24.00 22.40
N LYS A 194 13.67 24.89 22.85
CA LYS A 194 13.18 24.90 24.25
C LYS A 194 12.04 23.92 24.51
N GLY A 195 11.39 23.44 23.45
CA GLY A 195 10.29 22.50 23.56
C GLY A 195 10.72 21.13 24.08
N LYS A 196 9.78 20.41 24.67
CA LYS A 196 9.99 19.06 25.22
C LYS A 196 9.38 18.02 24.28
N ALA A 197 10.16 17.03 23.88
CA ALA A 197 9.72 15.89 23.09
C ALA A 197 9.86 14.60 23.91
N TYR A 198 8.77 13.88 24.06
CA TYR A 198 8.74 12.58 24.73
C TYR A 198 8.36 11.48 23.75
N VAL A 199 8.98 10.31 23.87
CA VAL A 199 8.66 9.13 23.05
C VAL A 199 8.38 7.95 23.95
N PHE A 200 7.13 7.45 23.94
CA PHE A 200 6.79 6.17 24.54
C PHE A 200 7.09 5.05 23.54
N TYR A 201 7.83 4.04 23.99
CA TYR A 201 8.24 2.91 23.14
C TYR A 201 8.28 1.59 23.93
N MET A 202 8.11 0.47 23.24
CA MET A 202 8.30 -0.87 23.84
C MET A 202 9.75 -1.34 23.67
N ASP A 203 10.23 -1.32 22.45
CA ASP A 203 11.62 -1.50 22.04
C ASP A 203 11.88 -0.63 20.80
N ILE A 204 13.15 -0.35 20.51
CA ILE A 204 13.55 0.41 19.33
C ILE A 204 14.05 -0.55 18.27
N ARG A 205 13.39 -0.53 17.11
CA ARG A 205 13.74 -1.33 15.93
C ARG A 205 14.39 -0.45 14.88
N ALA A 206 15.68 -0.19 15.06
CA ALA A 206 16.50 0.63 14.18
C ALA A 206 17.37 -0.24 13.28
N GLY A 207 16.75 -1.19 12.56
CA GLY A 207 17.45 -2.12 11.68
C GLY A 207 17.81 -1.49 10.34
N GLY A 208 19.02 -0.97 10.21
CA GLY A 208 19.56 -0.36 9.00
C GLY A 208 20.89 0.31 9.28
N LYS A 209 21.67 0.59 8.21
CA LYS A 209 22.97 1.25 8.35
C LYS A 209 22.81 2.68 8.89
N GLY A 210 23.39 2.97 10.05
CA GLY A 210 23.35 4.29 10.69
C GLY A 210 22.03 4.61 11.41
N TYR A 211 21.08 3.67 11.50
CA TYR A 211 19.77 3.92 12.11
C TYR A 211 19.84 3.98 13.63
N GLU A 212 20.66 3.12 14.24
CA GLU A 212 20.84 3.13 15.69
C GLU A 212 21.53 4.41 16.14
N GLU A 213 22.56 4.83 15.43
CA GLU A 213 23.25 6.10 15.64
C GLU A 213 22.32 7.29 15.48
N PHE A 214 21.39 7.23 14.52
CA PHE A 214 20.37 8.26 14.34
C PHE A 214 19.45 8.39 15.57
N VAL A 215 18.99 7.28 16.12
CA VAL A 215 18.16 7.29 17.34
C VAL A 215 18.97 7.75 18.55
N ARG A 216 20.22 7.28 18.70
CA ARG A 216 21.12 7.73 19.75
C ARG A 216 21.34 9.24 19.70
N ARG A 217 21.55 9.81 18.53
CA ARG A 217 21.66 11.26 18.33
C ARG A 217 20.39 12.00 18.78
N ALA A 218 19.21 11.47 18.48
CA ALA A 218 17.95 12.06 18.95
C ALA A 218 17.88 12.14 20.47
N ILE A 219 18.43 11.14 21.18
CA ILE A 219 18.43 11.06 22.64
C ILE A 219 19.54 11.95 23.25
N GLU A 220 20.78 11.77 22.81
CA GLU A 220 21.97 12.34 23.43
C GLU A 220 22.23 13.80 23.01
N GLU A 221 22.03 14.13 21.74
CA GLU A 221 22.34 15.47 21.21
C GLU A 221 21.11 16.38 21.23
N GLU A 222 19.93 15.86 20.83
CA GLU A 222 18.71 16.66 20.73
C GLU A 222 17.90 16.68 22.04
N GLY A 223 18.24 15.83 22.98
CA GLY A 223 17.57 15.76 24.29
C GLY A 223 16.11 15.28 24.21
N VAL A 224 15.79 14.38 23.28
CA VAL A 224 14.50 13.72 23.22
C VAL A 224 14.39 12.70 24.35
N ILE A 225 13.32 12.76 25.11
CA ILE A 225 13.12 11.90 26.30
C ILE A 225 12.40 10.63 25.88
N TYR A 226 13.09 9.50 25.93
CA TYR A 226 12.54 8.18 25.63
C TYR A 226 12.09 7.47 26.91
N LEU A 227 10.81 7.08 26.97
CA LEU A 227 10.18 6.39 28.09
C LEU A 227 9.80 4.98 27.64
N ARG A 228 10.43 3.96 28.23
CA ARG A 228 10.16 2.58 27.88
C ARG A 228 8.90 2.09 28.55
N GLY A 229 7.81 1.99 27.79
CA GLY A 229 6.54 1.52 28.31
C GLY A 229 5.38 1.80 27.40
N ARG A 230 4.17 1.60 27.90
CA ARG A 230 2.93 1.83 27.16
C ARG A 230 2.11 2.93 27.82
N VAL A 231 1.46 3.71 26.98
CA VAL A 231 0.44 4.67 27.42
C VAL A 231 -0.86 3.91 27.66
N SER A 232 -1.46 4.13 28.83
CA SER A 232 -2.72 3.49 29.21
C SER A 232 -3.94 4.29 28.73
N ARG A 233 -3.86 5.61 28.81
CA ARG A 233 -4.92 6.51 28.34
C ARG A 233 -4.43 7.95 28.17
N ILE A 234 -5.20 8.72 27.40
CA ILE A 234 -5.07 10.17 27.29
C ILE A 234 -6.40 10.80 27.71
N TYR A 235 -6.32 11.85 28.50
CA TYR A 235 -7.46 12.61 28.98
C TYR A 235 -7.13 14.10 29.10
N GLU A 236 -8.13 14.92 29.26
CA GLU A 236 -7.97 16.36 29.43
C GLU A 236 -8.08 16.73 30.91
N ARG A 237 -7.16 17.57 31.38
CA ARG A 237 -7.17 18.18 32.69
C ARG A 237 -6.67 19.62 32.57
N ASP A 238 -7.46 20.57 33.10
CA ASP A 238 -7.16 22.01 33.08
C ASP A 238 -6.83 22.57 31.69
N GLY A 239 -7.57 22.11 30.66
CA GLY A 239 -7.42 22.53 29.27
C GLY A 239 -6.15 22.02 28.58
N LYS A 240 -5.43 21.07 29.17
CA LYS A 240 -4.28 20.36 28.57
C LYS A 240 -4.54 18.87 28.45
N LEU A 241 -3.97 18.26 27.42
CA LEU A 241 -3.94 16.81 27.31
C LEU A 241 -2.96 16.26 28.35
N VAL A 242 -3.34 15.20 29.05
CA VAL A 242 -2.49 14.46 29.96
C VAL A 242 -2.31 13.05 29.43
N VAL A 243 -1.08 12.70 29.11
CA VAL A 243 -0.67 11.36 28.68
C VAL A 243 -0.26 10.56 29.90
N ARG A 244 -1.05 9.52 30.25
CA ARG A 244 -0.76 8.63 31.37
C ARG A 244 -0.18 7.31 30.85
N GLY A 245 0.99 6.96 31.36
CA GLY A 245 1.69 5.73 31.00
C GLY A 245 2.54 5.23 32.16
N ALA A 246 3.38 4.25 31.87
CA ALA A 246 4.38 3.74 32.79
C ALA A 246 5.75 3.77 32.11
N ASP A 247 6.78 4.07 32.89
CA ASP A 247 8.16 3.83 32.48
C ASP A 247 8.64 2.53 33.17
N SER A 248 8.84 1.50 32.37
CA SER A 248 9.22 0.17 32.86
C SER A 248 10.68 0.08 33.34
N LEU A 249 11.53 1.06 32.98
CA LEU A 249 12.91 1.11 33.44
C LEU A 249 13.01 1.63 34.87
N SER A 250 12.23 2.67 35.16
CA SER A 250 12.16 3.21 36.55
C SER A 250 11.11 2.54 37.40
N GLY A 251 10.19 1.73 36.83
CA GLY A 251 9.07 1.12 37.51
C GLY A 251 7.97 2.11 37.94
N THR A 252 7.98 3.35 37.43
CA THR A 252 7.09 4.42 37.85
C THR A 252 5.96 4.69 36.89
N GLN A 253 4.82 5.13 37.39
CA GLN A 253 3.77 5.73 36.57
C GLN A 253 4.13 7.19 36.28
N VAL A 254 3.87 7.60 35.01
CA VAL A 254 4.15 8.96 34.57
C VAL A 254 2.88 9.59 33.99
N GLU A 255 2.69 10.88 34.29
CA GLU A 255 1.68 11.73 33.67
C GLU A 255 2.38 12.94 33.04
N ILE A 256 2.21 13.11 31.75
CA ILE A 256 2.87 14.16 30.98
C ILE A 256 1.80 15.09 30.42
N PRO A 257 1.75 16.35 30.87
CA PRO A 257 0.96 17.38 30.20
C PRO A 257 1.54 17.65 28.81
N ALA A 258 0.72 17.56 27.79
CA ALA A 258 1.12 17.70 26.40
C ALA A 258 0.23 18.73 25.66
N ASP A 259 0.84 19.49 24.77
CA ASP A 259 0.13 20.37 23.85
C ASP A 259 -0.30 19.60 22.60
N LEU A 260 0.48 18.58 22.20
CA LEU A 260 0.22 17.75 21.05
C LEU A 260 0.62 16.31 21.32
N VAL A 261 -0.19 15.37 20.89
CA VAL A 261 0.11 13.93 20.94
C VAL A 261 0.13 13.37 19.54
N VAL A 262 1.17 12.59 19.23
CA VAL A 262 1.37 11.97 17.91
C VAL A 262 1.32 10.45 18.07
N LEU A 263 0.33 9.84 17.46
CA LEU A 263 0.15 8.39 17.42
C LEU A 263 0.90 7.80 16.23
N ALA A 264 1.91 6.98 16.50
CA ALA A 264 2.58 6.20 15.48
C ALA A 264 1.75 4.96 15.18
N THR A 265 0.68 5.15 14.39
CA THR A 265 -0.29 4.11 14.08
C THR A 265 0.28 3.09 13.11
N ALA A 266 -0.25 1.87 13.19
CA ALA A 266 0.16 0.75 12.36
C ALA A 266 -0.12 0.99 10.87
N ILE A 267 0.63 0.29 10.02
CA ILE A 267 0.37 0.24 8.57
C ILE A 267 -0.28 -1.08 8.20
N ARG A 268 -1.20 -1.03 7.25
CA ARG A 268 -1.92 -2.18 6.68
C ARG A 268 -1.69 -2.23 5.18
N PRO A 269 -1.93 -3.38 4.52
CA PRO A 269 -2.04 -3.41 3.07
C PRO A 269 -3.00 -2.34 2.57
N LYS A 270 -2.74 -1.83 1.38
CA LYS A 270 -3.61 -0.84 0.73
C LYS A 270 -5.01 -1.39 0.55
N GLU A 271 -6.03 -0.61 0.85
CA GLU A 271 -7.41 -0.98 0.55
C GLU A 271 -7.57 -1.39 -0.93
N GLY A 272 -8.20 -2.54 -1.17
CA GLY A 272 -8.34 -3.13 -2.50
C GLY A 272 -7.11 -3.91 -3.00
N ALA A 273 -6.03 -4.03 -2.24
CA ALA A 273 -4.85 -4.82 -2.63
C ALA A 273 -5.19 -6.28 -2.88
N GLU A 274 -6.06 -6.89 -2.07
CA GLU A 274 -6.53 -8.27 -2.25
C GLU A 274 -7.26 -8.44 -3.59
N SER A 275 -8.11 -7.49 -3.98
CA SER A 275 -8.80 -7.53 -5.28
C SER A 275 -7.82 -7.45 -6.45
N ILE A 276 -6.72 -6.71 -6.30
CA ILE A 276 -5.66 -6.66 -7.29
C ILE A 276 -4.90 -7.98 -7.32
N ALA A 277 -4.52 -8.52 -6.16
CA ALA A 277 -3.84 -9.80 -6.05
C ALA A 277 -4.64 -10.92 -6.73
N GLN A 278 -5.96 -11.00 -6.47
CA GLN A 278 -6.85 -11.96 -7.11
C GLN A 278 -6.90 -11.81 -8.64
N LYS A 279 -6.93 -10.57 -9.16
CA LYS A 279 -6.95 -10.33 -10.62
C LYS A 279 -5.66 -10.75 -11.32
N PHE A 280 -4.54 -10.74 -10.62
CA PHE A 280 -3.25 -11.18 -11.13
C PHE A 280 -2.85 -12.57 -10.63
N HIS A 281 -3.76 -13.30 -9.98
CA HIS A 281 -3.55 -14.63 -9.41
C HIS A 281 -2.33 -14.69 -8.47
N VAL A 282 -2.13 -13.64 -7.69
CA VAL A 282 -1.08 -13.57 -6.67
C VAL A 282 -1.67 -13.95 -5.32
N SER A 283 -1.03 -14.84 -4.61
CA SER A 283 -1.40 -15.19 -3.24
C SER A 283 -1.06 -14.05 -2.27
N TYR A 284 -1.77 -14.00 -1.15
CA TYR A 284 -1.50 -13.06 -0.06
C TYR A 284 -1.64 -13.77 1.29
N ASP A 285 -0.97 -13.22 2.30
CA ASP A 285 -0.98 -13.76 3.65
C ASP A 285 -2.28 -13.45 4.41
N SER A 286 -2.38 -13.93 5.66
CA SER A 286 -3.53 -13.68 6.53
C SER A 286 -3.74 -12.20 6.90
N HIS A 287 -2.77 -11.34 6.62
CA HIS A 287 -2.84 -9.91 6.85
C HIS A 287 -3.16 -9.11 5.57
N GLY A 288 -3.21 -9.78 4.40
CA GLY A 288 -3.49 -9.17 3.10
C GLY A 288 -2.25 -8.65 2.36
N PHE A 289 -1.01 -8.93 2.81
CA PHE A 289 0.21 -8.67 2.05
C PHE A 289 0.42 -9.73 0.97
N MET A 290 0.85 -9.29 -0.20
CA MET A 290 1.09 -10.18 -1.34
C MET A 290 2.34 -11.04 -1.10
N ASN A 291 2.24 -12.34 -1.39
CA ASN A 291 3.32 -13.27 -1.17
C ASN A 291 4.28 -13.34 -2.35
N GLU A 292 5.55 -13.27 -2.05
CA GLU A 292 6.62 -13.66 -2.96
C GLU A 292 6.67 -15.17 -3.12
N LEU A 293 7.30 -15.62 -4.21
CA LEU A 293 7.46 -17.05 -4.50
C LEU A 293 8.36 -17.75 -3.46
N HIS A 294 9.43 -17.09 -3.02
CA HIS A 294 10.31 -17.60 -1.97
C HIS A 294 11.05 -16.42 -1.29
N PRO A 295 10.99 -16.30 0.04
CA PRO A 295 11.50 -15.11 0.76
C PRO A 295 13.00 -14.88 0.63
N LYS A 296 13.80 -15.91 0.36
CA LYS A 296 15.26 -15.81 0.24
C LYS A 296 15.73 -15.90 -1.21
N LEU A 297 15.16 -16.79 -2.01
CA LEU A 297 15.66 -17.10 -3.35
C LEU A 297 14.95 -16.31 -4.46
N ARG A 298 13.68 -15.98 -4.27
CA ARG A 298 12.84 -15.27 -5.23
C ARG A 298 11.96 -14.21 -4.53
N PRO A 299 12.60 -13.19 -3.91
CA PRO A 299 11.92 -12.26 -3.01
C PRO A 299 11.08 -11.19 -3.72
N VAL A 300 11.13 -11.12 -5.03
CA VAL A 300 10.38 -10.15 -5.86
C VAL A 300 9.49 -10.82 -6.89
N GLU A 301 9.68 -12.10 -7.18
CA GLU A 301 8.81 -12.88 -8.06
C GLU A 301 7.58 -13.37 -7.30
N THR A 302 6.47 -13.54 -7.99
CA THR A 302 5.29 -14.25 -7.47
C THR A 302 5.19 -15.66 -8.05
N ALA A 303 4.26 -16.46 -7.56
CA ALA A 303 3.95 -17.76 -8.17
C ALA A 303 3.41 -17.62 -9.61
N THR A 304 2.89 -16.45 -9.98
CA THR A 304 2.42 -16.17 -11.33
C THR A 304 3.56 -15.58 -12.16
N ALA A 305 3.96 -16.29 -13.22
CA ALA A 305 5.03 -15.85 -14.11
C ALA A 305 4.76 -14.46 -14.70
N GLY A 306 5.80 -13.63 -14.78
CA GLY A 306 5.70 -12.26 -15.30
C GLY A 306 5.07 -11.24 -14.34
N VAL A 307 4.69 -11.66 -13.11
CA VAL A 307 4.18 -10.75 -12.07
C VAL A 307 5.18 -10.64 -10.93
N PHE A 308 5.57 -9.40 -10.60
CA PHE A 308 6.61 -9.08 -9.63
C PHE A 308 6.05 -8.15 -8.54
N LEU A 309 6.71 -8.15 -7.37
CA LEU A 309 6.34 -7.33 -6.22
C LEU A 309 7.42 -6.28 -5.94
N ALA A 310 7.00 -5.08 -5.55
CA ALA A 310 7.89 -4.03 -5.10
C ALA A 310 7.28 -3.20 -3.95
N GLY A 311 8.07 -2.98 -2.90
CA GLY A 311 7.69 -2.12 -1.78
C GLY A 311 6.74 -2.77 -0.78
N VAL A 312 5.93 -1.94 -0.14
CA VAL A 312 5.12 -2.33 1.04
C VAL A 312 3.97 -3.28 0.70
N CYS A 313 3.59 -3.44 -0.56
CA CYS A 313 2.56 -4.42 -0.93
C CYS A 313 2.92 -5.87 -0.49
N GLN A 314 4.22 -6.18 -0.31
CA GLN A 314 4.70 -7.49 0.10
C GLN A 314 4.87 -7.60 1.63
N ALA A 315 5.35 -6.56 2.30
CA ALA A 315 5.48 -6.48 3.76
C ALA A 315 5.86 -5.05 4.18
N PRO A 316 5.72 -4.69 5.46
CA PRO A 316 6.19 -3.41 5.97
C PRO A 316 7.67 -3.16 5.66
N LYS A 317 7.98 -2.05 4.98
CA LYS A 317 9.32 -1.65 4.51
C LYS A 317 9.54 -0.16 4.67
N ASP A 318 10.79 0.21 4.87
CA ASP A 318 11.24 1.60 4.74
C ASP A 318 11.57 1.96 3.27
N ILE A 319 12.00 3.20 3.06
CA ILE A 319 12.35 3.69 1.72
C ILE A 319 13.55 2.94 1.13
N PRO A 320 14.70 2.75 1.84
CA PRO A 320 15.83 1.99 1.33
C PRO A 320 15.47 0.57 0.90
N ASP A 321 14.71 -0.17 1.73
CA ASP A 321 14.26 -1.52 1.39
C ASP A 321 13.31 -1.50 0.17
N SER A 322 12.41 -0.54 0.10
CA SER A 322 11.47 -0.41 -1.02
C SER A 322 12.19 -0.13 -2.33
N VAL A 323 13.22 0.73 -2.31
CA VAL A 323 14.05 1.04 -3.49
C VAL A 323 14.88 -0.17 -3.90
N ALA A 324 15.50 -0.87 -2.94
CA ALA A 324 16.27 -2.08 -3.22
C ALA A 324 15.40 -3.16 -3.86
N GLN A 325 14.18 -3.37 -3.32
CA GLN A 325 13.24 -4.34 -3.87
C GLN A 325 12.72 -3.92 -5.25
N ALA A 326 12.45 -2.63 -5.48
CA ALA A 326 12.06 -2.11 -6.78
C ALA A 326 13.17 -2.32 -7.84
N SER A 327 14.44 -2.10 -7.45
CA SER A 327 15.59 -2.35 -8.31
C SER A 327 15.74 -3.84 -8.64
N ALA A 328 15.50 -4.72 -7.66
CA ALA A 328 15.49 -6.17 -7.86
C ALA A 328 14.37 -6.61 -8.82
N ALA A 329 13.15 -6.08 -8.64
CA ALA A 329 12.02 -6.35 -9.53
C ALA A 329 12.32 -5.89 -10.97
N ALA A 330 12.88 -4.68 -11.14
CA ALA A 330 13.28 -4.18 -12.45
C ALA A 330 14.35 -5.06 -13.10
N SER A 331 15.35 -5.51 -12.34
CA SER A 331 16.38 -6.44 -12.83
C SER A 331 15.77 -7.77 -13.29
N LYS A 332 14.78 -8.30 -12.57
CA LYS A 332 14.09 -9.54 -12.96
C LYS A 332 13.22 -9.34 -14.22
N VAL A 333 12.57 -8.20 -14.37
CA VAL A 333 11.85 -7.84 -15.61
C VAL A 333 12.82 -7.75 -16.79
N LEU A 334 14.00 -7.13 -16.61
CA LEU A 334 15.02 -7.06 -17.65
C LEU A 334 15.54 -8.46 -18.02
N ALA A 335 15.77 -9.32 -17.03
CA ALA A 335 16.16 -10.71 -17.28
C ALA A 335 15.09 -11.47 -18.08
N LEU A 336 13.81 -11.26 -17.76
CA LEU A 336 12.69 -11.84 -18.51
C LEU A 336 12.70 -11.44 -20.00
N PHE A 337 13.10 -10.18 -20.29
CA PHE A 337 13.12 -9.66 -21.67
C PHE A 337 14.46 -9.81 -22.39
N SER A 338 15.47 -10.38 -21.73
CA SER A 338 16.82 -10.54 -22.31
C SER A 338 16.97 -11.79 -23.18
N SER A 339 15.98 -12.69 -23.17
CA SER A 339 15.96 -13.93 -23.95
C SER A 339 14.68 -14.02 -24.77
N ASP A 340 14.76 -14.57 -25.97
CA ASP A 340 13.62 -14.87 -26.82
C ASP A 340 12.84 -16.10 -26.33
N GLU A 341 13.47 -16.91 -25.48
CA GLU A 341 12.90 -18.11 -24.86
C GLU A 341 12.88 -17.98 -23.34
N LEU A 342 11.82 -18.48 -22.73
CA LEU A 342 11.67 -18.54 -21.28
C LEU A 342 11.98 -19.95 -20.80
N GLU A 343 13.04 -20.07 -20.00
CA GLU A 343 13.27 -21.28 -19.23
C GLU A 343 12.26 -21.39 -18.10
N ARG A 344 11.72 -22.57 -17.95
CA ARG A 344 10.68 -22.83 -16.99
C ARG A 344 10.94 -24.14 -16.24
N GLU A 345 10.48 -24.19 -14.99
CA GLU A 345 10.40 -25.44 -14.25
C GLU A 345 9.57 -26.48 -15.03
N PRO A 346 10.06 -27.70 -15.21
CA PRO A 346 9.38 -28.72 -16.02
C PRO A 346 8.08 -29.23 -15.38
N THR A 347 7.83 -28.89 -14.12
CA THR A 347 6.65 -29.31 -13.35
C THR A 347 5.39 -28.69 -13.91
N VAL A 348 4.78 -29.32 -14.90
CA VAL A 348 3.54 -28.87 -15.56
C VAL A 348 2.52 -30.00 -15.58
N ALA A 349 1.26 -29.67 -15.60
CA ALA A 349 0.20 -30.64 -15.80
C ALA A 349 0.22 -31.15 -17.24
N ILE A 350 0.01 -32.45 -17.41
CA ILE A 350 -0.13 -33.14 -18.70
C ILE A 350 -1.47 -33.85 -18.74
N VAL A 351 -2.05 -33.90 -19.93
CA VAL A 351 -3.33 -34.57 -20.16
C VAL A 351 -3.10 -35.77 -21.05
N ASP A 352 -3.54 -36.93 -20.60
CA ASP A 352 -3.70 -38.10 -21.49
C ASP A 352 -4.95 -37.86 -22.36
N GLU A 353 -4.72 -37.43 -23.58
CA GLU A 353 -5.78 -37.14 -24.56
C GLU A 353 -6.62 -38.40 -24.90
N SER A 354 -6.05 -39.59 -24.71
CA SER A 354 -6.76 -40.85 -25.03
C SER A 354 -7.90 -41.12 -24.04
N THR A 355 -7.68 -40.87 -22.77
CA THR A 355 -8.60 -41.11 -21.65
C THR A 355 -9.44 -39.90 -21.28
N CYS A 356 -9.04 -38.68 -21.76
CA CYS A 356 -9.81 -37.46 -21.52
C CYS A 356 -11.19 -37.51 -22.15
N VAL A 357 -12.24 -37.31 -21.34
CA VAL A 357 -13.64 -37.31 -21.80
C VAL A 357 -14.18 -35.93 -22.21
N GLY A 358 -13.36 -34.87 -22.15
CA GLY A 358 -13.78 -33.53 -22.57
C GLY A 358 -14.82 -32.87 -21.63
N CYS A 359 -14.82 -33.17 -20.35
CA CYS A 359 -15.77 -32.57 -19.39
C CYS A 359 -15.38 -31.15 -18.95
N PHE A 360 -14.14 -30.74 -19.17
CA PHE A 360 -13.57 -29.40 -18.85
C PHE A 360 -13.69 -28.95 -17.38
N ALA A 361 -13.89 -29.89 -16.44
CA ALA A 361 -13.83 -29.57 -15.00
C ALA A 361 -12.48 -28.96 -14.60
N CYS A 362 -11.38 -29.39 -15.23
CA CYS A 362 -10.03 -28.84 -15.04
C CYS A 362 -9.91 -27.36 -15.48
N GLU A 363 -10.63 -26.94 -16.53
CA GLU A 363 -10.64 -25.55 -17.00
C GLU A 363 -11.26 -24.63 -15.93
N SER A 364 -12.37 -25.06 -15.31
CA SER A 364 -13.09 -24.27 -14.31
C SER A 364 -12.33 -24.04 -12.99
N VAL A 365 -11.37 -24.93 -12.65
CA VAL A 365 -10.57 -24.85 -11.41
C VAL A 365 -9.18 -24.29 -11.63
N CYS A 366 -8.76 -24.07 -12.88
CA CYS A 366 -7.43 -23.55 -13.18
C CYS A 366 -7.34 -22.04 -12.89
N PRO A 367 -6.62 -21.60 -11.84
CA PRO A 367 -6.54 -20.18 -11.51
C PRO A 367 -5.69 -19.39 -12.51
N PHE A 368 -4.91 -20.08 -13.36
CA PHE A 368 -3.96 -19.48 -14.31
C PHE A 368 -4.50 -19.47 -15.75
N GLY A 369 -5.69 -20.01 -16.00
CA GLY A 369 -6.24 -20.09 -17.34
C GLY A 369 -5.39 -20.94 -18.31
N ALA A 370 -4.65 -21.92 -17.77
CA ALA A 370 -3.68 -22.72 -18.53
C ALA A 370 -4.34 -23.91 -19.28
N ILE A 371 -5.66 -24.11 -19.15
CA ILE A 371 -6.35 -25.19 -19.82
C ILE A 371 -7.04 -24.67 -21.07
N GLU A 372 -6.66 -25.23 -22.19
CA GLU A 372 -7.22 -24.92 -23.52
C GLU A 372 -8.05 -26.12 -24.03
N ARG A 373 -8.92 -25.87 -25.01
CA ARG A 373 -9.71 -26.90 -25.67
C ARG A 373 -9.05 -27.27 -26.98
N LYS A 374 -8.67 -28.54 -27.14
CA LYS A 374 -8.02 -29.08 -28.34
C LYS A 374 -8.93 -30.06 -29.06
N GLU A 375 -9.11 -29.85 -30.34
CA GLU A 375 -9.84 -30.80 -31.19
C GLU A 375 -8.94 -31.98 -31.59
N VAL A 376 -9.39 -33.18 -31.32
CA VAL A 376 -8.77 -34.42 -31.81
C VAL A 376 -9.49 -34.82 -33.10
N ARG A 377 -8.73 -34.95 -34.19
CA ARG A 377 -9.24 -35.24 -35.53
C ARG A 377 -8.83 -36.63 -36.00
N ASP A 378 -9.68 -37.26 -36.82
CA ASP A 378 -9.32 -38.49 -37.51
C ASP A 378 -8.39 -38.25 -38.72
N ARG A 379 -7.97 -39.33 -39.37
CA ARG A 379 -7.13 -39.25 -40.56
C ARG A 379 -7.82 -38.56 -41.76
N ALA A 380 -9.15 -38.47 -41.76
CA ALA A 380 -9.95 -37.80 -42.74
C ALA A 380 -10.19 -36.29 -42.44
N GLY A 381 -9.70 -35.80 -41.27
CA GLY A 381 -9.86 -34.41 -40.82
C GLY A 381 -11.11 -34.12 -40.03
N ASN A 382 -11.97 -35.11 -39.74
CA ASN A 382 -13.19 -34.92 -38.97
C ASN A 382 -12.86 -34.85 -37.46
N VAL A 383 -13.52 -33.94 -36.72
CA VAL A 383 -13.37 -33.85 -35.28
C VAL A 383 -14.02 -35.05 -34.61
N ILE A 384 -13.23 -35.87 -33.93
CA ILE A 384 -13.69 -37.06 -33.21
C ILE A 384 -14.13 -36.68 -31.79
N LYS A 385 -13.34 -35.87 -31.13
CA LYS A 385 -13.61 -35.37 -29.77
C LYS A 385 -12.90 -34.06 -29.50
N VAL A 386 -13.32 -33.33 -28.47
CA VAL A 386 -12.63 -32.19 -27.94
C VAL A 386 -12.10 -32.55 -26.55
N VAL A 387 -10.81 -32.33 -26.29
CA VAL A 387 -10.13 -32.67 -25.04
C VAL A 387 -9.51 -31.44 -24.42
N SER A 388 -9.19 -31.54 -23.12
CA SER A 388 -8.41 -30.53 -22.44
C SER A 388 -6.95 -30.64 -22.87
N HIS A 389 -6.32 -29.49 -23.10
CA HIS A 389 -4.88 -29.36 -23.37
C HIS A 389 -4.28 -28.34 -22.41
N VAL A 390 -3.11 -28.62 -21.86
CA VAL A 390 -2.42 -27.72 -20.97
C VAL A 390 -1.47 -26.84 -21.77
N ASN A 391 -1.65 -25.53 -21.67
CA ASN A 391 -0.65 -24.59 -22.16
C ASN A 391 0.52 -24.55 -21.17
N PRO A 392 1.69 -25.12 -21.51
CA PRO A 392 2.81 -25.21 -20.57
C PRO A 392 3.36 -23.83 -20.19
N GLY A 393 3.20 -22.81 -21.03
CA GLY A 393 3.60 -21.44 -20.74
C GLY A 393 2.79 -20.78 -19.62
N LEU A 394 1.54 -21.17 -19.40
CA LEU A 394 0.64 -20.61 -18.39
C LEU A 394 0.50 -21.50 -17.14
N CYS A 395 0.71 -22.83 -17.27
CA CYS A 395 0.56 -23.75 -16.15
C CYS A 395 1.61 -23.53 -15.06
N GLN A 396 1.26 -23.44 -13.80
CA GLN A 396 2.16 -23.25 -12.66
C GLN A 396 2.34 -24.53 -11.81
N GLY A 397 2.01 -25.70 -12.33
CA GLY A 397 2.20 -26.97 -11.63
C GLY A 397 1.41 -27.13 -10.32
N CYS A 398 0.36 -26.34 -10.08
CA CYS A 398 -0.34 -26.28 -8.78
C CYS A 398 -1.19 -27.53 -8.46
N GLY A 399 -1.44 -28.43 -9.42
CA GLY A 399 -2.17 -29.68 -9.24
C GLY A 399 -3.69 -29.58 -9.12
N ALA A 400 -4.31 -28.38 -9.11
CA ALA A 400 -5.74 -28.22 -8.96
C ALA A 400 -6.55 -28.99 -10.03
N CYS A 401 -6.07 -29.00 -11.27
CA CYS A 401 -6.70 -29.74 -12.37
C CYS A 401 -6.61 -31.25 -12.20
N VAL A 402 -5.55 -31.77 -11.59
CA VAL A 402 -5.39 -33.21 -11.30
C VAL A 402 -6.45 -33.66 -10.32
N VAL A 403 -6.64 -32.93 -9.22
CA VAL A 403 -7.66 -33.24 -8.21
C VAL A 403 -9.07 -33.14 -8.77
N ALA A 404 -9.33 -32.17 -9.68
CA ALA A 404 -10.63 -32.00 -10.30
C ALA A 404 -10.96 -33.03 -11.40
N CYS A 405 -9.95 -33.76 -11.91
CA CYS A 405 -10.13 -34.69 -13.02
C CYS A 405 -10.78 -35.99 -12.58
N ARG A 406 -12.07 -36.16 -12.88
CA ARG A 406 -12.80 -37.38 -12.56
C ARG A 406 -12.35 -38.60 -13.36
N SER A 407 -11.82 -38.38 -14.58
CA SER A 407 -11.29 -39.44 -15.43
C SER A 407 -9.86 -39.82 -15.08
N GLN A 408 -9.22 -39.13 -14.13
CA GLN A 408 -7.80 -39.31 -13.74
C GLN A 408 -6.85 -39.32 -14.93
N CYS A 409 -7.15 -38.49 -15.94
CA CYS A 409 -6.36 -38.36 -17.17
C CYS A 409 -5.39 -37.14 -17.13
N ILE A 410 -5.26 -36.48 -16.00
CA ILE A 410 -4.33 -35.36 -15.80
C ILE A 410 -3.37 -35.71 -14.68
N ASP A 411 -2.10 -35.51 -14.95
CA ASP A 411 -1.02 -35.72 -13.99
C ASP A 411 -0.03 -34.54 -14.00
N ILE A 412 0.88 -34.47 -13.04
CA ILE A 412 1.96 -33.49 -13.00
C ILE A 412 3.26 -34.17 -13.38
N GLU A 413 3.97 -33.59 -14.34
CA GLU A 413 5.28 -34.06 -14.77
C GLU A 413 6.30 -33.92 -13.61
N GLY A 414 7.08 -34.96 -13.35
CA GLY A 414 7.99 -35.05 -12.20
C GLY A 414 7.31 -35.57 -10.90
N TYR A 415 5.97 -35.74 -10.87
CA TYR A 415 5.23 -36.22 -9.70
C TYR A 415 4.29 -37.38 -10.01
N ARG A 416 4.50 -38.05 -11.13
CA ARG A 416 3.74 -39.28 -11.42
C ARG A 416 4.13 -40.38 -10.43
N SER A 417 3.19 -41.22 -10.08
CA SER A 417 3.44 -42.33 -9.15
C SER A 417 4.67 -43.17 -9.54
N GLU A 418 4.83 -43.41 -10.83
CA GLU A 418 5.99 -44.19 -11.39
C GLU A 418 7.32 -43.48 -11.16
N GLU A 419 7.34 -42.13 -11.34
CA GLU A 419 8.54 -41.31 -11.10
C GLU A 419 8.91 -41.27 -9.62
N VAL A 420 7.91 -41.08 -8.75
CA VAL A 420 8.10 -41.09 -7.28
C VAL A 420 8.57 -42.46 -6.80
N PHE A 421 7.99 -43.56 -7.31
CA PHE A 421 8.45 -44.90 -6.98
C PHE A 421 9.87 -45.19 -7.50
N ALA A 422 10.21 -44.71 -8.70
CA ALA A 422 11.56 -44.85 -9.24
C ALA A 422 12.62 -44.18 -8.34
N GLU A 423 12.32 -42.96 -7.83
CA GLU A 423 13.20 -42.28 -6.88
C GLU A 423 13.34 -43.03 -5.55
N ILE A 424 12.22 -43.56 -5.00
CA ILE A 424 12.24 -44.33 -3.76
C ILE A 424 13.05 -45.61 -3.94
N MET A 425 12.97 -46.26 -5.09
CA MET A 425 13.69 -47.48 -5.38
C MET A 425 15.19 -47.24 -5.67
N ALA A 426 15.57 -46.01 -5.99
CA ALA A 426 16.96 -45.62 -6.22
C ALA A 426 17.72 -45.25 -4.92
N LEU A 427 16.99 -45.05 -3.82
CA LEU A 427 17.55 -44.83 -2.47
C LEU A 427 17.92 -46.14 -1.79
#